data_f3a96edf569ca3c18d8ddd3bb37e0b45
#
_entry.id   f3a96edf569ca3c18d8ddd3bb37e0b45
#
_cell.length_a   1.000
_cell.length_b   1.000
_cell.length_c   1.000
_cell.angle_alpha   90.00
_cell.angle_beta   90.00
_cell.angle_gamma   90.00
#
_symmetry.space_group_name_H-M   'P 1'
#
loop_
_entity.id
_entity.type
_entity.pdbx_description
1 polymer ?
#
loop_
_entity_poly.entity_id
_entity_poly.type
_entity_poly.pdbx_seq_one_letter_code
_entity_poly.pdbx_strand_id
1 'polypeptide(L)'
;MPLGDLEDEAMAKVLLVGQDQLLIENLKKQLPVERSFKIQVAASGFEAGIQAESFHPDCIVVDSSIGRIDAQQICQNLRRNPEYAETIVIALLPDDGSQITVDRAHVNESFKKPFDVALLAERLRTLIGARKELV
;
A
#
# COMPACT_ATOMS: atom_id res chain seq x y z
N MET A 1 14.29 -15.71 22.27
CA MET A 1 13.83 -14.78 21.26
C MET A 1 12.61 -14.03 21.77
N PRO A 2 12.60 -12.71 21.74
CA PRO A 2 11.43 -11.96 22.18
C PRO A 2 10.21 -12.27 21.33
N LEU A 3 9.07 -12.40 21.97
CA LEU A 3 7.81 -12.68 21.28
C LEU A 3 7.43 -11.55 20.29
N GLY A 4 7.88 -10.32 20.58
CA GLY A 4 7.61 -9.18 19.72
C GLY A 4 8.22 -9.31 18.32
N ASP A 5 9.39 -9.94 18.19
CA ASP A 5 10.03 -10.15 16.89
C ASP A 5 9.23 -11.14 16.04
N LEU A 6 8.68 -12.17 16.67
CA LEU A 6 7.83 -13.15 15.96
C LEU A 6 6.51 -12.52 15.52
N GLU A 7 5.94 -11.65 16.36
CA GLU A 7 4.72 -10.93 16.00
C GLU A 7 4.95 -9.99 14.82
N ASP A 8 6.08 -9.26 14.82
CA ASP A 8 6.43 -8.37 13.71
C ASP A 8 6.62 -9.14 12.40
N GLU A 9 7.27 -10.30 12.45
CA GLU A 9 7.45 -11.14 11.27
C GLU A 9 6.12 -11.68 10.73
N ALA A 10 5.17 -11.97 11.63
CA ALA A 10 3.85 -12.47 11.24
C ALA A 10 2.93 -11.37 10.72
N MET A 11 3.19 -10.11 11.04
CA MET A 11 2.36 -9.00 10.61
C MET A 11 2.62 -8.62 9.16
N ALA A 12 1.54 -8.29 8.47
CA ALA A 12 1.64 -7.70 7.13
C ALA A 12 2.05 -6.24 7.25
N LYS A 13 3.07 -5.85 6.53
CA LYS A 13 3.58 -4.47 6.55
C LYS A 13 3.01 -3.70 5.38
N VAL A 14 2.31 -2.62 5.67
CA VAL A 14 1.67 -1.78 4.65
C VAL A 14 2.25 -0.37 4.72
N LEU A 15 2.81 0.09 3.61
CA LEU A 15 3.24 1.48 3.47
C LEU A 15 2.17 2.23 2.70
N LEU A 16 1.58 3.23 3.34
CA LEU A 16 0.56 4.07 2.73
C LEU A 16 1.21 5.38 2.27
N VAL A 17 1.18 5.63 0.97
CA VAL A 17 1.75 6.85 0.39
C VAL A 17 0.60 7.77 0.01
N GLY A 18 0.44 8.87 0.74
CA GLY A 18 -0.67 9.77 0.49
C GLY A 18 -0.68 11.00 1.37
N GLN A 19 -1.53 11.95 1.00
CA GLN A 19 -1.74 13.20 1.73
C GLN A 19 -3.19 13.41 2.15
N ASP A 20 -4.07 12.46 1.86
CA ASP A 20 -5.47 12.51 2.26
C ASP A 20 -5.59 12.07 3.72
N GLN A 21 -5.65 13.05 4.63
CA GLN A 21 -5.62 12.79 6.08
C GLN A 21 -6.81 11.96 6.55
N LEU A 22 -7.99 12.22 6.00
CA LEU A 22 -9.19 11.48 6.39
C LEU A 22 -9.08 10.01 6.02
N LEU A 23 -8.60 9.73 4.81
CA LEU A 23 -8.38 8.37 4.35
C LEU A 23 -7.32 7.66 5.21
N ILE A 24 -6.21 8.35 5.49
CA ILE A 24 -5.13 7.82 6.31
C ILE A 24 -5.65 7.45 7.70
N GLU A 25 -6.42 8.32 8.33
CA GLU A 25 -6.98 8.06 9.65
C GLU A 25 -7.94 6.87 9.63
N ASN A 26 -8.79 6.78 8.61
CA ASN A 26 -9.72 5.67 8.48
C ASN A 26 -8.99 4.33 8.29
N LEU A 27 -7.96 4.31 7.46
CA LEU A 27 -7.16 3.10 7.26
C LEU A 27 -6.43 2.69 8.53
N LYS A 28 -5.87 3.64 9.25
CA LYS A 28 -5.19 3.37 10.51
C LYS A 28 -6.12 2.82 11.58
N LYS A 29 -7.39 3.22 11.55
CA LYS A 29 -8.38 2.72 12.50
C LYS A 29 -8.85 1.31 12.15
N GLN A 30 -9.06 1.03 10.88
CA GLN A 30 -9.65 -0.24 10.47
C GLN A 30 -8.62 -1.37 10.35
N LEU A 31 -7.46 -1.10 9.78
CA LEU A 31 -6.47 -2.14 9.56
C LEU A 31 -5.86 -2.70 10.85
N PRO A 32 -5.49 -1.86 11.84
CA PRO A 32 -4.87 -2.40 13.07
C PRO A 32 -5.82 -3.18 13.97
N VAL A 33 -7.13 -3.02 13.82
CA VAL A 33 -8.13 -3.70 14.67
C VAL A 33 -7.96 -5.22 14.62
N GLU A 34 -7.44 -5.74 13.52
CA GLU A 34 -7.26 -7.18 13.36
C GLU A 34 -5.86 -7.68 13.73
N ARG A 35 -5.00 -6.80 14.21
CA ARG A 35 -3.64 -7.11 14.64
C ARG A 35 -2.78 -7.80 13.59
N SER A 36 -3.24 -7.82 12.34
CA SER A 36 -2.50 -8.45 11.25
C SER A 36 -1.73 -7.45 10.40
N PHE A 37 -1.83 -6.15 10.70
CA PHE A 37 -1.21 -5.11 9.88
C PHE A 37 -0.36 -4.16 10.70
N LYS A 38 0.82 -3.86 10.17
CA LYS A 38 1.68 -2.78 10.66
C LYS A 38 1.74 -1.73 9.56
N ILE A 39 1.34 -0.49 9.88
CA ILE A 39 1.16 0.56 8.90
C ILE A 39 2.15 1.69 9.13
N GLN A 40 2.83 2.10 8.06
CA GLN A 40 3.58 3.35 8.02
C GLN A 40 3.02 4.25 6.95
N VAL A 41 3.20 5.56 7.10
CA VAL A 41 2.68 6.55 6.17
C VAL A 41 3.81 7.41 5.64
N ALA A 42 3.82 7.62 4.33
CA ALA A 42 4.72 8.55 3.66
C ALA A 42 3.88 9.59 2.92
N ALA A 43 4.27 10.85 3.00
CA ALA A 43 3.52 11.94 2.38
C ALA A 43 3.97 12.27 0.96
N SER A 44 5.04 11.64 0.49
CA SER A 44 5.59 11.88 -0.83
C SER A 44 6.32 10.64 -1.34
N GLY A 45 6.63 10.65 -2.65
CA GLY A 45 7.42 9.58 -3.24
C GLY A 45 8.83 9.49 -2.66
N PHE A 46 9.41 10.62 -2.32
CA PHE A 46 10.74 10.66 -1.71
C PHE A 46 10.74 9.97 -0.34
N GLU A 47 9.78 10.33 0.51
CA GLU A 47 9.64 9.69 1.82
C GLU A 47 9.33 8.20 1.68
N ALA A 48 8.50 7.84 0.69
CA ALA A 48 8.14 6.45 0.44
C ALA A 48 9.37 5.62 0.11
N GLY A 49 10.27 6.15 -0.70
CA GLY A 49 11.51 5.45 -1.05
C GLY A 49 12.39 5.19 0.17
N ILE A 50 12.54 6.20 1.02
CA ILE A 50 13.34 6.07 2.25
C ILE A 50 12.71 5.06 3.20
N GLN A 51 11.39 5.15 3.41
CA GLN A 51 10.70 4.27 4.34
C GLN A 51 10.64 2.83 3.84
N ALA A 52 10.45 2.63 2.54
CA ALA A 52 10.40 1.28 1.97
C ALA A 52 11.70 0.53 2.20
N GLU A 53 12.83 1.22 2.12
CA GLU A 53 14.14 0.62 2.31
C GLU A 53 14.34 0.06 3.73
N SER A 54 13.82 0.75 4.74
CA SER A 54 13.95 0.31 6.13
C SER A 54 12.79 -0.57 6.57
N PHE A 55 11.60 -0.32 6.06
CA PHE A 55 10.37 -1.00 6.49
C PHE A 55 10.16 -2.34 5.79
N HIS A 56 10.59 -2.49 4.56
CA HIS A 56 10.37 -3.68 3.71
C HIS A 56 8.90 -4.06 3.64
N PRO A 57 8.04 -3.18 3.08
CA PRO A 57 6.60 -3.43 3.09
C PRO A 57 6.20 -4.63 2.24
N ASP A 58 5.20 -5.36 2.69
CA ASP A 58 4.55 -6.40 1.89
C ASP A 58 3.63 -5.79 0.83
N CYS A 59 3.05 -4.64 1.15
CA CYS A 59 2.16 -3.91 0.26
C CYS A 59 2.43 -2.41 0.35
N ILE A 60 2.38 -1.75 -0.81
CA ILE A 60 2.44 -0.29 -0.88
C ILE A 60 1.13 0.20 -1.48
N VAL A 61 0.42 1.04 -0.74
CA VAL A 61 -0.83 1.64 -1.18
C VAL A 61 -0.51 3.07 -1.60
N VAL A 62 -0.66 3.38 -2.89
CA VAL A 62 -0.32 4.70 -3.44
C VAL A 62 -1.61 5.46 -3.69
N ASP A 63 -1.82 6.55 -2.95
CA ASP A 63 -2.98 7.40 -3.12
C ASP A 63 -2.70 8.54 -4.09
N SER A 64 -3.64 8.80 -4.98
CA SER A 64 -3.52 9.86 -5.98
C SER A 64 -3.41 11.26 -5.39
N SER A 65 -3.65 11.45 -4.09
CA SER A 65 -3.51 12.76 -3.43
C SER A 65 -2.09 13.33 -3.49
N ILE A 66 -1.08 12.49 -3.72
CA ILE A 66 0.31 12.97 -3.88
C ILE A 66 0.58 13.56 -5.26
N GLY A 67 -0.40 13.50 -6.17
CA GLY A 67 -0.26 13.92 -7.54
C GLY A 67 -0.25 12.74 -8.50
N ARG A 68 -0.94 12.89 -9.62
CA ARG A 68 -1.13 11.81 -10.60
C ARG A 68 0.19 11.31 -11.19
N ILE A 69 1.05 12.25 -11.56
CA ILE A 69 2.33 11.91 -12.18
C ILE A 69 3.24 11.22 -11.17
N ASP A 70 3.30 11.74 -9.94
CA ASP A 70 4.12 11.15 -8.89
C ASP A 70 3.63 9.75 -8.52
N ALA A 71 2.33 9.54 -8.44
CA ALA A 71 1.76 8.23 -8.15
C ALA A 71 2.13 7.20 -9.22
N GLN A 72 2.05 7.59 -10.50
CA GLN A 72 2.43 6.72 -11.61
C GLN A 72 3.92 6.38 -11.57
N GLN A 73 4.76 7.37 -11.29
CA GLN A 73 6.21 7.16 -11.22
C GLN A 73 6.60 6.22 -10.09
N ILE A 74 5.95 6.35 -8.94
CA ILE A 74 6.21 5.44 -7.82
C ILE A 74 5.92 4.00 -8.24
N CYS A 75 4.77 3.76 -8.85
CA CYS A 75 4.39 2.42 -9.29
C CYS A 75 5.38 1.85 -10.31
N GLN A 76 5.78 2.66 -11.29
CA GLN A 76 6.76 2.24 -12.29
C GLN A 76 8.11 1.90 -11.66
N ASN A 77 8.60 2.76 -10.78
CA ASN A 77 9.90 2.58 -10.13
C ASN A 77 9.92 1.33 -9.27
N LEU A 78 8.82 1.04 -8.58
CA LEU A 78 8.71 -0.17 -7.80
C LEU A 78 8.84 -1.42 -8.67
N ARG A 79 8.19 -1.43 -9.83
CA ARG A 79 8.24 -2.60 -10.71
C ARG A 79 9.58 -2.78 -11.39
N ARG A 80 10.35 -1.70 -11.56
CA ARG A 80 11.68 -1.76 -12.15
C ARG A 80 12.75 -2.22 -11.17
N ASN A 81 12.48 -2.11 -9.87
CA ASN A 81 13.44 -2.50 -8.84
C ASN A 81 13.20 -3.97 -8.48
N PRO A 82 14.19 -4.88 -8.72
CA PRO A 82 14.02 -6.29 -8.38
C PRO A 82 13.70 -6.53 -6.91
N GLU A 83 14.14 -5.64 -6.03
CA GLU A 83 13.85 -5.75 -4.59
C GLU A 83 12.35 -5.67 -4.29
N TYR A 84 11.59 -4.96 -5.13
CA TYR A 84 10.16 -4.77 -4.93
C TYR A 84 9.31 -5.52 -5.97
N ALA A 85 9.92 -6.47 -6.69
CA ALA A 85 9.20 -7.20 -7.74
C ALA A 85 7.99 -7.97 -7.20
N GLU A 86 8.08 -8.47 -5.98
CA GLU A 86 7.02 -9.25 -5.34
C GLU A 86 6.12 -8.40 -4.44
N THR A 87 6.43 -7.12 -4.25
CA THR A 87 5.63 -6.24 -3.41
C THR A 87 4.28 -5.98 -4.07
N ILE A 88 3.22 -6.09 -3.27
CA ILE A 88 1.87 -5.79 -3.75
C ILE A 88 1.71 -4.28 -3.85
N VAL A 89 1.21 -3.79 -4.97
CA VAL A 89 0.96 -2.37 -5.19
C VAL A 89 -0.52 -2.16 -5.44
N ILE A 90 -1.14 -1.29 -4.64
CA ILE A 90 -2.53 -0.91 -4.79
C ILE A 90 -2.59 0.60 -5.04
N ALA A 91 -3.32 1.00 -6.07
CA ALA A 91 -3.51 2.41 -6.39
C ALA A 91 -4.90 2.88 -5.97
N LEU A 92 -4.97 4.04 -5.32
CA LEU A 92 -6.22 4.68 -4.95
C LEU A 92 -6.43 5.88 -5.86
N LEU A 93 -7.47 5.84 -6.68
CA LEU A 93 -7.71 6.80 -7.75
C LEU A 93 -8.75 7.84 -7.33
N PRO A 94 -8.68 9.07 -7.87
CA PRO A 94 -9.65 10.11 -7.51
C PRO A 94 -11.00 9.85 -8.16
N ASP A 95 -12.06 10.38 -7.55
CA ASP A 95 -13.39 10.39 -8.12
C ASP A 95 -13.70 11.81 -8.65
N ASP A 96 -12.93 12.25 -9.63
CA ASP A 96 -13.07 13.58 -10.21
C ASP A 96 -13.48 13.54 -11.68
N GLY A 97 -13.91 12.36 -12.15
CA GLY A 97 -14.27 12.17 -13.54
C GLY A 97 -13.08 12.06 -14.48
N SER A 98 -11.87 12.17 -13.97
CA SER A 98 -10.68 12.00 -14.81
C SER A 98 -10.52 10.53 -15.16
N GLN A 99 -10.19 10.26 -16.42
CA GLN A 99 -9.87 8.91 -16.86
C GLN A 99 -8.40 8.64 -16.59
N ILE A 100 -8.08 8.36 -15.32
CA ILE A 100 -6.74 7.94 -14.98
C ILE A 100 -6.66 6.45 -15.27
N THR A 101 -5.95 6.12 -16.32
CA THR A 101 -5.61 4.74 -16.60
C THR A 101 -4.38 4.37 -15.81
N VAL A 102 -4.55 3.45 -14.87
CA VAL A 102 -3.41 2.88 -14.17
C VAL A 102 -2.94 1.70 -15.02
N ASP A 103 -1.65 1.68 -15.33
CA ASP A 103 -1.07 0.57 -16.07
C ASP A 103 -1.11 -0.67 -15.19
N ARG A 104 -1.91 -1.65 -15.59
CA ARG A 104 -2.06 -2.91 -14.85
C ARG A 104 -0.76 -3.69 -14.72
N ALA A 105 0.23 -3.39 -15.55
CA ALA A 105 1.55 -3.99 -15.41
C ALA A 105 2.28 -3.52 -14.15
N HIS A 106 1.88 -2.37 -13.60
CA HIS A 106 2.56 -1.76 -12.45
C HIS A 106 1.80 -1.90 -11.14
N VAL A 107 0.51 -2.23 -11.18
CA VAL A 107 -0.31 -2.35 -9.96
C VAL A 107 -1.05 -3.67 -9.94
N ASN A 108 -1.23 -4.21 -8.74
CA ASN A 108 -1.99 -5.45 -8.54
C ASN A 108 -3.48 -5.18 -8.51
N GLU A 109 -3.88 -4.03 -7.98
CA GLU A 109 -5.27 -3.66 -7.83
C GLU A 109 -5.42 -2.15 -7.78
N SER A 110 -6.61 -1.64 -8.12
CA SER A 110 -6.92 -0.22 -7.96
C SER A 110 -8.31 -0.04 -7.40
N PHE A 111 -8.51 1.02 -6.62
CA PHE A 111 -9.80 1.40 -6.08
C PHE A 111 -10.07 2.85 -6.45
N LYS A 112 -11.27 3.13 -6.93
CA LYS A 112 -11.70 4.49 -7.24
C LYS A 112 -12.45 5.06 -6.05
N LYS A 113 -12.10 6.26 -5.62
CA LYS A 113 -12.80 6.94 -4.53
C LYS A 113 -14.18 7.40 -4.99
N PRO A 114 -15.19 7.38 -4.15
CA PRO A 114 -15.19 6.85 -2.79
C PRO A 114 -15.29 5.32 -2.79
N PHE A 115 -14.67 4.69 -1.82
CA PHE A 115 -14.73 3.24 -1.66
C PHE A 115 -14.88 2.89 -0.19
N ASP A 116 -15.34 1.67 0.07
CA ASP A 116 -15.44 1.16 1.43
C ASP A 116 -14.06 0.70 1.91
N VAL A 117 -13.56 1.31 2.96
CA VAL A 117 -12.25 0.97 3.54
C VAL A 117 -12.21 -0.49 3.98
N ALA A 118 -13.34 -1.06 4.39
CA ALA A 118 -13.40 -2.47 4.76
C ALA A 118 -13.11 -3.39 3.56
N LEU A 119 -13.53 -3.00 2.36
CA LEU A 119 -13.21 -3.76 1.14
C LEU A 119 -11.73 -3.71 0.83
N LEU A 120 -11.10 -2.54 1.00
CA LEU A 120 -9.67 -2.41 0.82
C LEU A 120 -8.91 -3.30 1.82
N ALA A 121 -9.33 -3.29 3.08
CA ALA A 121 -8.72 -4.13 4.11
C ALA A 121 -8.83 -5.61 3.76
N GLU A 122 -10.00 -6.03 3.28
CA GLU A 122 -10.22 -7.42 2.87
C GLU A 122 -9.31 -7.81 1.70
N ARG A 123 -9.18 -6.94 0.70
CA ARG A 123 -8.29 -7.20 -0.44
C ARG A 123 -6.83 -7.26 -0.02
N LEU A 124 -6.42 -6.40 0.90
CA LEU A 124 -5.06 -6.44 1.45
C LEU A 124 -4.78 -7.79 2.09
N ARG A 125 -5.70 -8.27 2.93
CA ARG A 125 -5.54 -9.58 3.57
C ARG A 125 -5.44 -10.70 2.55
N THR A 126 -6.30 -10.68 1.54
CA THR A 126 -6.32 -11.70 0.50
C THR A 126 -5.03 -11.72 -0.31
N LEU A 127 -4.59 -10.55 -0.78
CA LEU A 127 -3.40 -10.45 -1.63
C LEU A 127 -2.12 -10.78 -0.86
N ILE A 128 -1.99 -10.27 0.36
CA ILE A 128 -0.81 -10.53 1.18
C ILE A 128 -0.80 -11.99 1.64
N GLY A 129 -1.95 -12.51 2.03
CA GLY A 129 -2.07 -13.91 2.44
C GLY A 129 -1.67 -14.86 1.33
N ALA A 130 -2.16 -14.64 0.12
CA ALA A 130 -1.82 -15.48 -1.04
C ALA A 130 -0.31 -15.43 -1.33
N ARG A 131 0.30 -14.24 -1.25
CA ARG A 131 1.73 -14.09 -1.46
C ARG A 131 2.54 -14.86 -0.41
N LYS A 132 2.14 -14.77 0.86
CA LYS A 132 2.86 -15.45 1.96
C LYS A 132 2.69 -16.95 1.94
N GLU A 133 1.57 -17.45 1.45
CA GLU A 133 1.34 -18.89 1.31
C GLU A 133 2.22 -19.53 0.25
N LEU A 134 2.67 -18.76 -0.74
CA LEU A 134 3.50 -19.25 -1.83
C LEU A 134 4.98 -19.37 -1.44
N VAL A 135 5.34 -18.92 -0.25
CA VAL A 135 6.73 -18.98 0.26
C VAL A 135 6.93 -20.20 1.20
#